data_545d220dc1f3fb118688060a9d0bafb1
#
_entry.id   545d220dc1f3fb118688060a9d0bafb1
#
_cell.length_a   1.000
_cell.length_b   1.000
_cell.length_c   1.000
_cell.angle_alpha   90.00
_cell.angle_beta   90.00
_cell.angle_gamma   90.00
#
_symmetry.space_group_name_H-M   'P 1'
#
loop_
_entity.id
_entity.type
_entity.pdbx_description
1 polymer ?
#
loop_
_entity_poly.entity_id
_entity_poly.type
_entity_poly.pdbx_seq_one_letter_code
_entity_poly.pdbx_strand_id
1 'polypeptide(L)'
;THATTGATGIGTATGLPAGVTAAFASNTITISGTPTASGTFSYTIPLTGGCGTVNATGTITVTANNTAGVASATPTLCISTALTNITHATTGATGIGTATGLPAGVTAAFASNTITISGTPTASGTFVYTIPLTGGCGTVNATGTITVTAAVVSGTLSGTQNVCVGLTTTFS
;
A
#
# COMPACT_ATOMS: atom_id res chain seq x y z
N THR A 1 1.05 24.97 19.35
CA THR A 1 0.94 26.34 19.90
C THR A 1 2.27 26.80 20.46
N HIS A 2 2.51 28.13 20.47
CA HIS A 2 3.64 28.77 21.14
C HIS A 2 3.10 29.80 22.12
N ALA A 3 3.44 29.68 23.39
CA ALA A 3 3.18 30.73 24.37
C ALA A 3 4.19 31.88 24.15
N THR A 4 3.75 33.10 24.29
CA THR A 4 4.57 34.30 24.11
C THR A 4 4.44 35.24 25.32
N THR A 5 5.43 36.11 25.51
CA THR A 5 5.37 37.18 26.48
C THR A 5 5.84 38.49 25.83
N GLY A 6 5.13 39.58 26.10
CA GLY A 6 5.49 40.91 25.58
C GLY A 6 5.16 41.16 24.12
N ALA A 7 4.73 40.15 23.35
CA ALA A 7 4.24 40.35 22.00
C ALA A 7 2.78 40.80 22.00
N THR A 8 2.40 41.63 21.05
CA THR A 8 1.02 42.05 20.84
C THR A 8 0.43 41.48 19.53
N GLY A 9 1.25 40.76 18.74
CA GLY A 9 0.83 40.14 17.49
C GLY A 9 1.93 39.31 16.84
N ILE A 10 1.67 38.87 15.63
CA ILE A 10 2.61 38.15 14.77
C ILE A 10 2.71 38.80 13.39
N GLY A 11 3.86 38.69 12.76
CA GLY A 11 4.08 39.01 11.36
C GLY A 11 3.68 37.86 10.43
N THR A 12 4.01 37.99 9.16
CA THR A 12 3.74 36.92 8.16
C THR A 12 4.55 35.67 8.50
N ALA A 13 3.85 34.58 8.75
CA ALA A 13 4.47 33.27 8.92
C ALA A 13 5.07 32.77 7.58
N THR A 14 6.24 32.18 7.63
CA THR A 14 6.91 31.57 6.48
C THR A 14 7.18 30.10 6.76
N GLY A 15 7.25 29.26 5.73
CA GLY A 15 7.60 27.84 5.83
C GLY A 15 6.49 26.93 6.39
N LEU A 16 5.28 27.43 6.65
CA LEU A 16 4.14 26.57 6.97
C LEU A 16 3.71 25.75 5.74
N PRO A 17 3.22 24.51 5.95
CA PRO A 17 2.64 23.75 4.84
C PRO A 17 1.43 24.47 4.23
N ALA A 18 1.21 24.32 2.93
CA ALA A 18 0.03 24.85 2.27
C ALA A 18 -1.26 24.34 2.96
N GLY A 19 -2.22 25.23 3.19
CA GLY A 19 -3.46 24.94 3.92
C GLY A 19 -3.33 25.06 5.46
N VAL A 20 -2.15 25.44 5.97
CA VAL A 20 -1.91 25.68 7.39
C VAL A 20 -1.61 27.16 7.62
N THR A 21 -2.19 27.75 8.66
CA THR A 21 -2.04 29.16 9.02
C THR A 21 -1.68 29.31 10.49
N ALA A 22 -1.16 30.49 10.84
CA ALA A 22 -0.91 30.88 12.23
C ALA A 22 -1.80 32.07 12.62
N ALA A 23 -2.33 32.03 13.83
CA ALA A 23 -3.10 33.11 14.44
C ALA A 23 -2.55 33.43 15.83
N PHE A 24 -2.71 34.69 16.27
CA PHE A 24 -2.27 35.14 17.60
C PHE A 24 -3.48 35.61 18.41
N ALA A 25 -3.62 35.07 19.61
CA ALA A 25 -4.61 35.50 20.58
C ALA A 25 -4.13 35.17 22.01
N SER A 26 -4.44 36.05 22.97
CA SER A 26 -4.18 35.80 24.40
C SER A 26 -2.74 35.33 24.68
N ASN A 27 -1.74 36.03 24.13
CA ASN A 27 -0.31 35.70 24.27
C ASN A 27 0.06 34.31 23.75
N THR A 28 -0.70 33.76 22.82
CA THR A 28 -0.47 32.44 22.26
C THR A 28 -0.57 32.48 20.73
N ILE A 29 0.41 31.90 20.06
CA ILE A 29 0.33 31.57 18.63
C ILE A 29 -0.30 30.20 18.49
N THR A 30 -1.38 30.11 17.73
CA THR A 30 -2.03 28.85 17.34
C THR A 30 -1.77 28.60 15.86
N ILE A 31 -1.18 27.45 15.54
CA ILE A 31 -1.00 26.98 14.18
C ILE A 31 -2.07 25.94 13.92
N SER A 32 -2.87 26.13 12.87
CA SER A 32 -4.02 25.25 12.52
C SER A 32 -4.25 25.21 11.04
N GLY A 33 -5.03 24.23 10.58
CA GLY A 33 -5.38 24.02 9.19
C GLY A 33 -5.21 22.59 8.75
N THR A 34 -5.52 22.32 7.48
CA THR A 34 -5.37 20.99 6.86
C THR A 34 -4.28 21.08 5.79
N PRO A 35 -3.12 20.44 6.01
CA PRO A 35 -2.05 20.49 5.03
C PRO A 35 -2.46 19.72 3.75
N THR A 36 -2.11 20.27 2.58
CA THR A 36 -2.43 19.70 1.27
C THR A 36 -1.25 19.05 0.58
N ALA A 37 -0.05 19.13 1.16
CA ALA A 37 1.17 18.50 0.65
C ALA A 37 1.90 17.79 1.78
N SER A 38 2.46 16.62 1.49
CA SER A 38 3.35 15.89 2.41
C SER A 38 4.77 16.45 2.35
N GLY A 39 5.52 16.28 3.44
CA GLY A 39 6.89 16.75 3.55
C GLY A 39 7.23 17.22 4.94
N THR A 40 8.44 17.72 5.12
CA THR A 40 8.93 18.35 6.35
C THR A 40 9.03 19.85 6.13
N PHE A 41 8.29 20.61 6.90
CA PHE A 41 8.14 22.06 6.78
C PHE A 41 8.71 22.74 8.03
N SER A 42 9.83 23.44 7.87
CA SER A 42 10.39 24.29 8.94
C SER A 42 9.81 25.69 8.81
N TYR A 43 9.13 26.14 9.85
CA TYR A 43 8.43 27.43 9.83
C TYR A 43 9.09 28.46 10.75
N THR A 44 8.86 29.72 10.41
CA THR A 44 9.25 30.89 11.19
C THR A 44 8.09 31.87 11.27
N ILE A 45 7.73 32.30 12.46
CA ILE A 45 6.65 33.25 12.74
C ILE A 45 7.24 34.42 13.53
N PRO A 46 7.43 35.61 12.92
CA PRO A 46 7.93 36.78 13.63
C PRO A 46 6.93 37.25 14.68
N LEU A 47 7.41 37.59 15.88
CA LEU A 47 6.62 38.26 16.90
C LEU A 47 6.66 39.78 16.69
N THR A 48 5.57 40.46 16.95
CA THR A 48 5.44 41.92 16.79
C THR A 48 4.95 42.60 18.06
N GLY A 49 5.20 43.94 18.21
CA GLY A 49 4.70 44.78 19.28
C GLY A 49 5.51 44.76 20.61
N GLY A 50 6.55 43.95 20.69
CA GLY A 50 7.50 43.95 21.84
C GLY A 50 8.81 44.62 21.50
N CYS A 51 9.77 44.61 22.44
CA CYS A 51 11.14 45.06 22.24
C CYS A 51 11.97 43.91 21.63
N GLY A 52 12.71 44.21 20.57
CA GLY A 52 13.60 43.26 19.89
C GLY A 52 12.92 42.45 18.79
N THR A 53 13.72 41.66 18.04
CA THR A 53 13.25 40.79 16.97
C THR A 53 13.29 39.35 17.47
N VAL A 54 12.11 38.77 17.69
CA VAL A 54 11.97 37.39 18.17
C VAL A 54 11.07 36.61 17.22
N ASN A 55 11.44 35.39 16.90
CA ASN A 55 10.71 34.48 16.05
C ASN A 55 10.29 33.22 16.82
N ALA A 56 9.06 32.79 16.64
CA ALA A 56 8.65 31.44 16.96
C ALA A 56 8.99 30.51 15.78
N THR A 57 9.71 29.45 16.03
CA THR A 57 10.14 28.49 14.99
C THR A 57 9.78 27.06 15.37
N GLY A 58 9.69 26.21 14.39
CA GLY A 58 9.46 24.77 14.58
C GLY A 58 9.39 24.03 13.28
N THR A 59 9.05 22.75 13.38
CA THR A 59 8.94 21.85 12.22
C THR A 59 7.62 21.09 12.26
N ILE A 60 6.95 21.00 11.12
CA ILE A 60 5.75 20.19 10.92
C ILE A 60 6.09 19.13 9.87
N THR A 61 5.96 17.85 10.24
CA THR A 61 6.07 16.74 9.29
C THR A 61 4.68 16.28 8.90
N VAL A 62 4.40 16.31 7.59
CA VAL A 62 3.15 15.83 7.00
C VAL A 62 3.45 14.55 6.25
N THR A 63 2.90 13.44 6.73
CA THR A 63 3.07 12.13 6.11
C THR A 63 2.08 11.96 4.95
N ALA A 64 2.53 11.41 3.82
CA ALA A 64 1.68 11.14 2.67
C ALA A 64 0.63 10.05 2.99
N ASN A 65 -0.56 10.15 2.38
CA ASN A 65 -1.56 9.10 2.44
C ASN A 65 -1.10 7.87 1.64
N ASN A 66 -1.36 6.70 2.19
CA ASN A 66 -1.21 5.44 1.44
C ASN A 66 -2.24 5.35 0.33
N THR A 67 -1.83 4.89 -0.85
CA THR A 67 -2.73 4.43 -1.91
C THR A 67 -2.21 3.13 -2.51
N ALA A 68 -3.11 2.28 -2.99
CA ALA A 68 -2.79 1.08 -3.76
C ALA A 68 -3.57 1.13 -5.08
N GLY A 69 -2.87 0.99 -6.18
CA GLY A 69 -3.47 0.81 -7.50
C GLY A 69 -4.07 -0.60 -7.64
N VAL A 70 -4.89 -0.78 -8.66
CA VAL A 70 -5.44 -2.09 -9.01
C VAL A 70 -4.32 -3.08 -9.36
N ALA A 71 -4.58 -4.36 -9.24
CA ALA A 71 -3.69 -5.41 -9.70
C ALA A 71 -3.45 -5.29 -11.21
N SER A 72 -2.21 -5.45 -11.66
CA SER A 72 -1.87 -5.43 -13.10
C SER A 72 -2.53 -6.58 -13.88
N ALA A 73 -2.91 -7.67 -13.20
CA ALA A 73 -3.57 -8.83 -13.77
C ALA A 73 -4.34 -9.62 -12.72
N THR A 74 -5.34 -10.39 -13.18
CA THR A 74 -6.06 -11.42 -12.41
C THR A 74 -5.89 -12.77 -13.10
N PRO A 75 -4.72 -13.42 -12.98
CA PRO A 75 -4.37 -14.58 -13.79
C PRO A 75 -5.16 -15.84 -13.43
N THR A 76 -5.36 -16.67 -14.45
CA THR A 76 -5.71 -18.09 -14.30
C THR A 76 -4.55 -18.93 -14.85
N LEU A 77 -3.97 -19.80 -14.02
CA LEU A 77 -2.81 -20.63 -14.41
C LEU A 77 -2.94 -22.04 -13.84
N CYS A 78 -2.20 -22.97 -14.43
CA CYS A 78 -2.13 -24.34 -13.91
C CYS A 78 -1.25 -24.40 -12.65
N ILE A 79 -1.54 -25.35 -11.77
CA ILE A 79 -0.68 -25.69 -10.63
C ILE A 79 0.73 -25.98 -11.10
N SER A 80 1.73 -25.58 -10.32
CA SER A 80 3.17 -25.74 -10.62
C SER A 80 3.65 -24.94 -11.85
N THR A 81 2.86 -24.00 -12.34
CA THR A 81 3.29 -23.03 -13.38
C THR A 81 3.71 -21.73 -12.71
N ALA A 82 4.87 -21.20 -13.10
CA ALA A 82 5.36 -19.93 -12.56
C ALA A 82 4.38 -18.78 -12.88
N LEU A 83 4.06 -17.99 -11.87
CA LEU A 83 3.20 -16.82 -12.02
C LEU A 83 3.95 -15.72 -12.78
N THR A 84 3.33 -15.17 -13.84
CA THR A 84 3.75 -13.87 -14.36
C THR A 84 3.51 -12.82 -13.29
N ASN A 85 4.51 -12.00 -12.97
CA ASN A 85 4.44 -11.06 -11.88
C ASN A 85 3.18 -10.18 -11.95
N ILE A 86 2.45 -10.15 -10.84
CA ILE A 86 1.36 -9.18 -10.63
C ILE A 86 1.92 -8.01 -9.87
N THR A 87 1.60 -6.80 -10.29
CA THR A 87 2.08 -5.59 -9.63
C THR A 87 0.93 -4.70 -9.18
N HIS A 88 1.16 -3.97 -8.07
CA HIS A 88 0.34 -2.85 -7.63
C HIS A 88 1.25 -1.65 -7.46
N ALA A 89 0.95 -0.57 -8.17
CA ALA A 89 1.58 0.72 -7.91
C ALA A 89 1.06 1.28 -6.59
N THR A 90 1.92 1.90 -5.79
CA THR A 90 1.55 2.48 -4.50
C THR A 90 2.07 3.90 -4.37
N THR A 91 1.47 4.69 -3.50
CA THR A 91 2.01 5.99 -3.06
C THR A 91 1.91 6.10 -1.55
N GLY A 92 2.81 6.86 -0.94
CA GLY A 92 2.83 7.12 0.50
C GLY A 92 3.36 5.97 1.36
N ALA A 93 3.25 4.74 0.90
CA ALA A 93 3.75 3.58 1.63
C ALA A 93 5.28 3.50 1.58
N THR A 94 5.88 3.01 2.66
CA THR A 94 7.31 2.68 2.74
C THR A 94 7.55 1.17 2.82
N GLY A 95 6.49 0.37 2.85
CA GLY A 95 6.56 -1.08 2.93
C GLY A 95 5.18 -1.74 2.88
N ILE A 96 5.17 -3.04 3.11
CA ILE A 96 3.96 -3.86 3.23
C ILE A 96 3.99 -4.69 4.51
N GLY A 97 2.81 -4.98 5.04
CA GLY A 97 2.63 -5.95 6.13
C GLY A 97 2.54 -7.38 5.61
N THR A 98 2.16 -8.31 6.47
CA THR A 98 1.99 -9.72 6.10
C THR A 98 0.86 -9.87 5.08
N ALA A 99 1.19 -10.39 3.91
CA ALA A 99 0.20 -10.75 2.90
C ALA A 99 -0.62 -11.96 3.38
N THR A 100 -1.92 -11.92 3.14
CA THR A 100 -2.85 -13.01 3.42
C THR A 100 -3.56 -13.44 2.15
N GLY A 101 -4.02 -14.69 2.07
CA GLY A 101 -4.79 -15.21 0.95
C GLY A 101 -3.99 -15.49 -0.33
N LEU A 102 -2.67 -15.37 -0.34
CA LEU A 102 -1.83 -15.82 -1.46
C LEU A 102 -1.80 -17.36 -1.51
N PRO A 103 -1.74 -17.98 -2.72
CA PRO A 103 -1.52 -19.43 -2.81
C PRO A 103 -0.16 -19.82 -2.26
N ALA A 104 -0.05 -21.03 -1.71
CA ALA A 104 1.22 -21.57 -1.26
C ALA A 104 2.25 -21.56 -2.41
N GLY A 105 3.49 -21.16 -2.13
CA GLY A 105 4.55 -20.97 -3.12
C GLY A 105 4.55 -19.60 -3.83
N VAL A 106 3.62 -18.71 -3.48
CA VAL A 106 3.56 -17.32 -4.00
C VAL A 106 3.81 -16.34 -2.87
N THR A 107 4.60 -15.32 -3.13
CA THR A 107 4.99 -14.29 -2.16
C THR A 107 4.79 -12.89 -2.73
N ALA A 108 4.76 -11.90 -1.84
CA ALA A 108 4.72 -10.48 -2.18
C ALA A 108 5.98 -9.78 -1.67
N ALA A 109 6.53 -8.88 -2.49
CA ALA A 109 7.65 -8.02 -2.14
C ALA A 109 7.32 -6.56 -2.45
N PHE A 110 7.94 -5.62 -1.73
CA PHE A 110 7.77 -4.19 -1.94
C PHE A 110 9.11 -3.55 -2.30
N ALA A 111 9.14 -2.82 -3.39
CA ALA A 111 10.29 -2.01 -3.80
C ALA A 111 9.83 -0.85 -4.69
N SER A 112 10.47 0.31 -4.57
CA SER A 112 10.25 1.46 -5.47
C SER A 112 8.76 1.79 -5.67
N ASN A 113 8.00 1.90 -4.58
CA ASN A 113 6.56 2.18 -4.59
C ASN A 113 5.72 1.17 -5.39
N THR A 114 6.19 -0.06 -5.47
CA THR A 114 5.49 -1.13 -6.19
C THR A 114 5.49 -2.40 -5.36
N ILE A 115 4.32 -3.02 -5.22
CA ILE A 115 4.19 -4.39 -4.72
C ILE A 115 4.33 -5.32 -5.92
N THR A 116 5.17 -6.32 -5.83
CA THR A 116 5.32 -7.39 -6.83
C THR A 116 4.96 -8.72 -6.20
N ILE A 117 4.01 -9.42 -6.78
CA ILE A 117 3.59 -10.76 -6.39
C ILE A 117 4.15 -11.74 -7.41
N SER A 118 4.89 -12.75 -6.93
CA SER A 118 5.59 -13.72 -7.77
C SER A 118 5.71 -15.07 -7.08
N GLY A 119 6.04 -16.09 -7.84
CA GLY A 119 6.27 -17.45 -7.34
C GLY A 119 5.59 -18.51 -8.19
N THR A 120 5.55 -19.73 -7.70
CA THR A 120 4.93 -20.88 -8.36
C THR A 120 3.93 -21.51 -7.39
N PRO A 121 2.61 -21.41 -7.67
CA PRO A 121 1.60 -21.96 -6.78
C PRO A 121 1.65 -23.49 -6.73
N THR A 122 1.56 -24.03 -5.52
CA THR A 122 1.59 -25.49 -5.25
C THR A 122 0.23 -26.05 -4.84
N ALA A 123 -0.82 -25.22 -4.81
CA ALA A 123 -2.19 -25.62 -4.52
C ALA A 123 -3.15 -25.03 -5.55
N SER A 124 -4.14 -25.79 -5.99
CA SER A 124 -5.21 -25.33 -6.86
C SER A 124 -6.34 -24.70 -6.04
N GLY A 125 -7.03 -23.72 -6.64
CA GLY A 125 -8.13 -23.00 -6.01
C GLY A 125 -8.23 -21.54 -6.51
N THR A 126 -9.19 -20.82 -5.97
CA THR A 126 -9.30 -19.36 -6.17
C THR A 126 -8.82 -18.67 -4.90
N PHE A 127 -7.80 -17.84 -5.03
CA PHE A 127 -7.12 -17.16 -3.93
C PHE A 127 -7.38 -15.67 -4.02
N VAL A 128 -8.13 -15.13 -3.05
CA VAL A 128 -8.30 -13.68 -2.89
C VAL A 128 -7.27 -13.20 -1.88
N TYR A 129 -6.34 -12.39 -2.31
CA TYR A 129 -5.27 -11.91 -1.45
C TYR A 129 -5.51 -10.49 -0.95
N THR A 130 -4.93 -10.20 0.21
CA THR A 130 -4.90 -8.88 0.84
C THR A 130 -3.49 -8.61 1.34
N ILE A 131 -2.92 -7.47 0.93
CA ILE A 131 -1.57 -7.02 1.30
C ILE A 131 -1.68 -5.64 1.92
N PRO A 132 -1.55 -5.49 3.25
CA PRO A 132 -1.59 -4.19 3.91
C PRO A 132 -0.38 -3.33 3.55
N LEU A 133 -0.60 -2.04 3.28
CA LEU A 133 0.46 -1.06 3.13
C LEU A 133 0.87 -0.51 4.49
N THR A 134 2.16 -0.19 4.66
CA THR A 134 2.74 0.35 5.89
C THR A 134 3.53 1.63 5.64
N GLY A 135 3.71 2.45 6.69
CA GLY A 135 4.60 3.61 6.72
C GLY A 135 4.01 4.95 6.31
N GLY A 136 2.86 4.98 5.64
CA GLY A 136 2.12 6.21 5.33
C GLY A 136 0.90 6.41 6.22
N CYS A 137 0.06 7.40 5.90
CA CYS A 137 -1.19 7.64 6.60
C CYS A 137 -2.33 6.82 6.00
N GLY A 138 -3.24 6.35 6.87
CA GLY A 138 -4.42 5.58 6.50
C GLY A 138 -4.16 4.07 6.38
N THR A 139 -5.23 3.31 6.57
CA THR A 139 -5.22 1.84 6.43
C THR A 139 -5.64 1.49 5.02
N VAL A 140 -4.71 1.12 4.17
CA VAL A 140 -4.94 0.78 2.76
C VAL A 140 -4.35 -0.60 2.47
N ASN A 141 -5.10 -1.41 1.72
CA ASN A 141 -4.71 -2.75 1.31
C ASN A 141 -4.66 -2.83 -0.22
N ALA A 142 -3.65 -3.50 -0.76
CA ALA A 142 -3.68 -3.99 -2.13
C ALA A 142 -4.38 -5.35 -2.15
N THR A 143 -5.33 -5.53 -3.05
CA THR A 143 -6.15 -6.75 -3.15
C THR A 143 -6.25 -7.24 -4.58
N GLY A 144 -6.48 -8.52 -4.76
CA GLY A 144 -6.70 -9.12 -6.07
C GLY A 144 -7.01 -10.61 -5.97
N THR A 145 -7.10 -11.28 -7.11
CA THR A 145 -7.45 -12.69 -7.19
C THR A 145 -6.48 -13.43 -8.11
N ILE A 146 -6.06 -14.62 -7.69
CA ILE A 146 -5.28 -15.59 -8.47
C ILE A 146 -6.10 -16.87 -8.54
N THR A 147 -6.38 -17.38 -9.73
CA THR A 147 -7.03 -18.68 -9.93
C THR A 147 -6.00 -19.70 -10.38
N VAL A 148 -5.88 -20.78 -9.63
CA VAL A 148 -4.98 -21.90 -9.94
C VAL A 148 -5.81 -23.12 -10.25
N THR A 149 -5.71 -23.63 -11.48
CA THR A 149 -6.41 -24.85 -11.92
C THR A 149 -5.58 -26.09 -11.58
N ALA A 150 -6.26 -27.16 -11.21
CA ALA A 150 -5.61 -28.45 -10.98
C ALA A 150 -5.02 -29.01 -12.30
N ALA A 151 -3.97 -29.81 -12.18
CA ALA A 151 -3.46 -30.55 -13.32
C ALA A 151 -4.50 -31.61 -13.76
N VAL A 152 -4.68 -31.73 -15.08
CA VAL A 152 -5.44 -32.87 -15.61
C VAL A 152 -4.56 -34.12 -15.58
N VAL A 153 -5.08 -35.18 -14.99
CA VAL A 153 -4.42 -36.50 -15.00
C VAL A 153 -5.26 -37.47 -15.80
N SER A 154 -4.62 -38.27 -16.64
CA SER A 154 -5.31 -39.36 -17.33
C SER A 154 -5.70 -40.43 -16.32
N GLY A 155 -6.92 -40.92 -16.42
CA GLY A 155 -7.31 -42.15 -15.66
C GLY A 155 -6.48 -43.36 -16.12
N THR A 156 -6.13 -44.21 -15.18
CA THR A 156 -5.53 -45.53 -15.50
C THR A 156 -6.64 -46.52 -15.72
N LEU A 157 -6.61 -47.22 -16.89
CA LEU A 157 -7.43 -48.40 -17.09
C LEU A 157 -7.01 -49.47 -16.09
N SER A 158 -7.88 -49.80 -15.14
CA SER A 158 -7.64 -50.92 -14.23
C SER A 158 -8.43 -52.14 -14.68
N GLY A 159 -7.75 -53.26 -14.77
CA GLY A 159 -8.33 -54.56 -15.13
C GLY A 159 -7.75 -55.12 -16.44
N THR A 160 -7.74 -56.47 -16.55
CA THR A 160 -7.39 -57.20 -17.76
C THR A 160 -8.58 -57.18 -18.69
N GLN A 161 -8.40 -56.60 -19.87
CA GLN A 161 -9.41 -56.59 -20.93
C GLN A 161 -9.18 -57.82 -21.83
N ASN A 162 -10.07 -58.80 -21.77
CA ASN A 162 -10.05 -59.91 -22.71
C ASN A 162 -11.01 -59.63 -23.85
N VAL A 163 -10.48 -59.50 -25.05
CA VAL A 163 -11.27 -59.27 -26.29
C VAL A 163 -11.15 -60.50 -27.19
N CYS A 164 -12.30 -60.99 -27.63
CA CYS A 164 -12.29 -62.09 -28.61
C CYS A 164 -11.99 -61.55 -30.02
N VAL A 165 -11.30 -62.37 -30.82
CA VAL A 165 -10.97 -61.98 -32.19
C VAL A 165 -12.26 -61.69 -32.98
N GLY A 166 -12.31 -60.52 -33.63
CA GLY A 166 -13.47 -60.08 -34.47
C GLY A 166 -14.51 -59.24 -33.76
N LEU A 167 -14.33 -58.87 -32.46
CA LEU A 167 -15.23 -57.97 -31.72
C LEU A 167 -14.53 -56.62 -31.47
N THR A 168 -15.28 -55.51 -31.63
CA THR A 168 -14.82 -54.16 -31.27
C THR A 168 -15.22 -53.84 -29.83
N THR A 169 -14.31 -53.29 -29.03
CA THR A 169 -14.61 -52.79 -27.70
C THR A 169 -14.47 -51.30 -27.69
N THR A 170 -15.35 -50.63 -26.94
CA THR A 170 -15.23 -49.18 -26.59
C THR A 170 -14.81 -49.09 -25.14
N PHE A 171 -13.76 -48.29 -24.88
CA PHE A 171 -13.34 -47.93 -23.52
C PHE A 171 -13.96 -46.61 -23.18
N SER A 172 -14.65 -46.49 -22.04
CA SER A 172 -15.23 -45.27 -21.50
C SER A 172 -14.53 -44.87 -20.21
#